data_98941cc411cbecf0b00c55779aa83b1e
#
_entry.id   98941cc411cbecf0b00c55779aa83b1e
#
_cell.length_a   1.000
_cell.length_b   1.000
_cell.length_c   1.000
_cell.angle_alpha   90.00
_cell.angle_beta   90.00
_cell.angle_gamma   90.00
#
_symmetry.space_group_name_H-M   'P 1'
#
loop_
_entity.id
_entity.type
_entity.pdbx_description
1 polymer ?
#
loop_
_entity_poly.entity_id
_entity_poly.type
_entity_poly.pdbx_seq_one_letter_code
_entity_poly.pdbx_strand_id
1 'polypeptide(L)'
;IGYGKQSVGSIKGKSSHQEHPFIALVDNGSSQDTGHVYGFSFVYSGNFLAQVEKNQFDSLRILMGIHPENFEWKLEPGEELQTPEVVMTYSAAGLGAMTRNLHDLYREHLIRSPYKDKKRPILINNWEATYFDFNTDKLLDIAREAKKCGIEMLVMDDGWFGKRNSDNCSLGCLLYTSPSPRDAHE
;
A
#
# COMPACT_ATOMS: atom_id res chain seq x y z
N ILE A 1 -8.09 -25.33 -2.89
CA ILE A 1 -8.35 -25.06 -1.47
C ILE A 1 -8.99 -26.30 -0.83
N GLY A 2 -8.49 -26.74 0.33
CA GLY A 2 -9.08 -27.84 1.10
C GLY A 2 -10.33 -27.42 1.89
N TYR A 3 -11.04 -28.40 2.48
CA TYR A 3 -12.16 -28.11 3.36
C TYR A 3 -11.73 -27.30 4.58
N GLY A 4 -12.63 -26.43 5.05
CA GLY A 4 -12.40 -25.54 6.18
C GLY A 4 -12.03 -24.13 5.73
N LYS A 5 -11.33 -23.43 6.61
CA LYS A 5 -11.03 -21.99 6.45
C LYS A 5 -9.55 -21.75 6.23
N GLN A 6 -9.25 -20.82 5.33
CA GLN A 6 -7.94 -20.20 5.19
C GLN A 6 -8.12 -18.68 5.33
N SER A 7 -7.22 -18.03 6.04
CA SER A 7 -7.33 -16.59 6.29
C SER A 7 -5.98 -15.91 6.24
N VAL A 8 -6.00 -14.62 5.87
CA VAL A 8 -4.92 -13.67 6.03
C VAL A 8 -5.49 -12.41 6.65
N GLY A 9 -4.73 -11.78 7.53
CA GLY A 9 -5.20 -10.58 8.22
C GLY A 9 -4.12 -9.93 9.06
N SER A 10 -4.39 -8.72 9.53
CA SER A 10 -3.52 -7.96 10.41
C SER A 10 -4.30 -7.39 11.58
N ILE A 11 -3.71 -7.47 12.78
CA ILE A 11 -4.19 -6.82 14.00
C ILE A 11 -3.15 -5.83 14.56
N LYS A 12 -2.17 -5.45 13.72
CA LYS A 12 -1.06 -4.57 14.11
C LYS A 12 -1.39 -3.07 14.04
N GLY A 13 -2.66 -2.71 13.84
CA GLY A 13 -3.11 -1.34 13.62
C GLY A 13 -3.01 -0.89 12.15
N LYS A 14 -2.35 -1.66 11.31
CA LYS A 14 -2.17 -1.40 9.87
C LYS A 14 -2.02 -2.68 9.07
N SER A 15 -2.38 -2.62 7.79
CA SER A 15 -1.91 -3.57 6.78
C SER A 15 -0.46 -3.25 6.38
N SER A 16 0.27 -4.24 5.88
CA SER A 16 1.69 -4.08 5.50
C SER A 16 2.07 -5.04 4.38
N HIS A 17 3.35 -5.04 3.99
CA HIS A 17 3.89 -6.02 3.05
C HIS A 17 3.88 -7.47 3.59
N GLN A 18 3.80 -7.65 4.91
CA GLN A 18 3.68 -8.99 5.54
C GLN A 18 2.25 -9.50 5.46
N GLU A 19 1.27 -8.64 5.71
CA GLU A 19 -0.17 -8.91 5.61
C GLU A 19 -0.82 -7.88 4.70
N HIS A 20 -0.78 -8.18 3.39
CA HIS A 20 -1.37 -7.32 2.37
C HIS A 20 -2.88 -7.55 2.27
N PRO A 21 -3.71 -6.49 2.19
CA PRO A 21 -5.17 -6.62 2.15
C PRO A 21 -5.66 -7.03 0.75
N PHE A 22 -5.14 -8.12 0.26
CA PHE A 22 -5.43 -8.69 -1.06
C PHE A 22 -5.38 -10.22 -1.01
N ILE A 23 -6.34 -10.86 -1.66
CA ILE A 23 -6.32 -12.30 -1.91
C ILE A 23 -6.67 -12.58 -3.38
N ALA A 24 -6.12 -13.65 -3.92
CA ALA A 24 -6.54 -14.19 -5.21
C ALA A 24 -6.90 -15.67 -5.09
N LEU A 25 -8.01 -16.04 -5.71
CA LEU A 25 -8.38 -17.43 -5.94
C LEU A 25 -8.05 -17.77 -7.37
N VAL A 26 -7.31 -18.86 -7.56
CA VAL A 26 -6.83 -19.31 -8.88
C VAL A 26 -7.18 -20.77 -9.11
N ASP A 27 -7.46 -21.14 -10.33
CA ASP A 27 -7.59 -22.56 -10.72
C ASP A 27 -6.23 -23.25 -10.67
N ASN A 28 -6.26 -24.58 -10.48
CA ASN A 28 -5.05 -25.38 -10.60
C ASN A 28 -4.44 -25.21 -11.99
N GLY A 29 -3.15 -24.85 -12.03
CA GLY A 29 -2.42 -24.63 -13.26
C GLY A 29 -2.59 -23.24 -13.87
N SER A 30 -3.28 -22.31 -13.19
CA SER A 30 -3.26 -20.91 -13.59
C SER A 30 -1.83 -20.34 -13.55
N SER A 31 -1.52 -19.51 -14.53
CA SER A 31 -0.22 -18.85 -14.70
C SER A 31 -0.39 -17.33 -14.84
N GLN A 32 0.67 -16.66 -15.28
CA GLN A 32 0.58 -15.23 -15.63
C GLN A 32 -0.35 -14.98 -16.81
N ASP A 33 -0.44 -15.94 -17.75
CA ASP A 33 -1.09 -15.75 -19.05
C ASP A 33 -2.30 -16.66 -19.28
N THR A 34 -2.55 -17.63 -18.39
CA THR A 34 -3.63 -18.62 -18.56
C THR A 34 -4.35 -18.92 -17.24
N GLY A 35 -5.59 -19.40 -17.34
CA GLY A 35 -6.41 -19.86 -16.23
C GLY A 35 -7.31 -18.79 -15.65
N HIS A 36 -8.28 -19.26 -14.84
CA HIS A 36 -9.25 -18.39 -14.17
C HIS A 36 -8.68 -17.85 -12.87
N VAL A 37 -8.82 -16.55 -12.67
CA VAL A 37 -8.33 -15.83 -11.50
C VAL A 37 -9.40 -14.87 -11.00
N TYR A 38 -9.68 -14.91 -9.71
CA TYR A 38 -10.55 -13.99 -9.00
C TYR A 38 -9.71 -13.21 -7.98
N GLY A 39 -9.59 -11.90 -8.14
CA GLY A 39 -8.85 -11.02 -7.24
C GLY A 39 -9.79 -10.23 -6.33
N PHE A 40 -9.41 -10.06 -5.08
CA PHE A 40 -10.16 -9.29 -4.07
C PHE A 40 -9.19 -8.35 -3.36
N SER A 41 -9.42 -7.05 -3.46
CA SER A 41 -8.59 -6.01 -2.84
C SER A 41 -9.45 -5.20 -1.87
N PHE A 42 -9.01 -5.11 -0.62
CA PHE A 42 -9.69 -4.34 0.41
C PHE A 42 -9.12 -2.91 0.46
N VAL A 43 -9.98 -1.92 0.25
CA VAL A 43 -9.58 -0.50 0.21
C VAL A 43 -9.53 0.04 1.63
N TYR A 44 -8.57 -0.45 2.41
CA TYR A 44 -8.40 -0.09 3.81
C TYR A 44 -6.97 -0.35 4.27
N SER A 45 -6.42 0.54 5.06
CA SER A 45 -5.03 0.46 5.55
C SER A 45 -4.90 -0.01 7.00
N GLY A 46 -6.02 -0.18 7.71
CA GLY A 46 -6.05 -0.63 9.10
C GLY A 46 -6.06 -2.15 9.27
N ASN A 47 -6.54 -2.60 10.43
CA ASN A 47 -6.71 -4.02 10.73
C ASN A 47 -7.75 -4.65 9.82
N PHE A 48 -7.42 -5.74 9.17
CA PHE A 48 -8.32 -6.43 8.25
C PHE A 48 -8.28 -7.94 8.42
N LEU A 49 -9.34 -8.59 7.97
CA LEU A 49 -9.43 -10.05 7.83
C LEU A 49 -9.96 -10.38 6.44
N ALA A 50 -9.24 -11.21 5.71
CA ALA A 50 -9.71 -11.88 4.51
C ALA A 50 -9.77 -13.39 4.76
N GLN A 51 -10.87 -14.02 4.40
CA GLN A 51 -11.14 -15.41 4.74
C GLN A 51 -11.80 -16.12 3.57
N VAL A 52 -11.33 -17.32 3.25
CA VAL A 52 -11.97 -18.22 2.28
C VAL A 52 -12.32 -19.52 2.98
N GLU A 53 -13.55 -19.95 2.87
CA GLU A 53 -14.06 -21.17 3.44
C GLU A 53 -14.61 -22.07 2.34
N LYS A 54 -14.18 -23.34 2.33
CA LYS A 54 -14.78 -24.39 1.53
C LYS A 54 -15.65 -25.27 2.42
N ASN A 55 -16.95 -25.37 2.11
CA ASN A 55 -17.88 -26.18 2.86
C ASN A 55 -17.98 -27.63 2.32
N GLN A 56 -18.77 -28.46 2.97
CA GLN A 56 -18.95 -29.86 2.61
C GLN A 56 -19.67 -30.07 1.25
N PHE A 57 -20.22 -29.05 0.67
CA PHE A 57 -20.89 -29.07 -0.65
C PHE A 57 -20.01 -28.50 -1.76
N ASP A 58 -18.72 -28.40 -1.54
CA ASP A 58 -17.72 -27.81 -2.45
C ASP A 58 -17.95 -26.33 -2.81
N SER A 59 -18.83 -25.66 -2.11
CA SER A 59 -19.06 -24.22 -2.28
C SER A 59 -17.99 -23.40 -1.54
N LEU A 60 -17.55 -22.32 -2.17
CA LEU A 60 -16.61 -21.36 -1.58
C LEU A 60 -17.36 -20.14 -1.06
N ARG A 61 -17.01 -19.74 0.15
CA ARG A 61 -17.44 -18.48 0.76
C ARG A 61 -16.21 -17.60 0.96
N ILE A 62 -16.29 -16.36 0.48
CA ILE A 62 -15.25 -15.36 0.68
C ILE A 62 -15.82 -14.28 1.61
N LEU A 63 -15.01 -13.88 2.58
CA LEU A 63 -15.32 -12.80 3.49
C LEU A 63 -14.08 -11.90 3.58
N MET A 64 -14.28 -10.60 3.45
CA MET A 64 -13.21 -9.61 3.58
C MET A 64 -13.78 -8.35 4.24
N GLY A 65 -13.05 -7.81 5.22
CA GLY A 65 -13.51 -6.65 5.95
C GLY A 65 -12.56 -6.23 7.07
N ILE A 66 -13.01 -5.30 7.90
CA ILE A 66 -12.29 -4.90 9.12
C ILE A 66 -12.15 -6.12 10.04
N HIS A 67 -10.97 -6.29 10.63
CA HIS A 67 -10.74 -7.39 11.56
C HIS A 67 -11.63 -7.26 12.79
N PRO A 68 -12.37 -8.32 13.19
CA PRO A 68 -13.31 -8.24 14.31
C PRO A 68 -12.63 -8.12 15.68
N GLU A 69 -11.34 -8.47 15.77
CA GLU A 69 -10.61 -8.35 17.02
C GLU A 69 -10.39 -6.88 17.38
N ASN A 70 -10.82 -6.49 18.58
CA ASN A 70 -10.79 -5.12 19.10
C ASN A 70 -11.55 -4.10 18.23
N PHE A 71 -12.56 -4.54 17.47
CA PHE A 71 -13.43 -3.66 16.71
C PHE A 71 -14.90 -3.93 17.07
N GLU A 72 -15.54 -2.90 17.58
CA GLU A 72 -16.98 -2.86 17.84
C GLU A 72 -17.53 -1.53 17.34
N TRP A 73 -18.71 -1.56 16.77
CA TRP A 73 -19.40 -0.36 16.33
C TRP A 73 -20.87 -0.45 16.75
N LYS A 74 -21.30 0.44 17.62
CA LYS A 74 -22.71 0.53 18.02
C LYS A 74 -23.46 1.40 17.01
N LEU A 75 -24.52 0.87 16.45
CA LEU A 75 -25.46 1.60 15.61
C LEU A 75 -26.73 1.89 16.41
N GLU A 76 -27.09 3.17 16.51
CA GLU A 76 -28.38 3.57 17.05
C GLU A 76 -29.44 3.58 15.92
N PRO A 77 -30.75 3.55 16.26
CA PRO A 77 -31.81 3.61 15.25
C PRO A 77 -31.67 4.86 14.36
N GLY A 78 -31.55 4.66 13.04
CA GLY A 78 -31.39 5.72 12.05
C GLY A 78 -29.94 6.07 11.73
N GLU A 79 -28.94 5.46 12.38
CA GLU A 79 -27.53 5.61 12.03
C GLU A 79 -27.09 4.62 10.95
N GLU A 80 -26.07 5.01 10.19
CA GLU A 80 -25.47 4.19 9.13
C GLU A 80 -23.97 4.03 9.37
N LEU A 81 -23.43 2.86 9.09
CA LEU A 81 -21.99 2.59 9.02
C LEU A 81 -21.60 2.28 7.59
N GLN A 82 -20.80 3.16 6.99
CA GLN A 82 -20.14 2.89 5.72
C GLN A 82 -18.93 2.01 5.96
N THR A 83 -18.97 0.75 5.51
CA THR A 83 -17.79 -0.13 5.55
C THR A 83 -16.81 0.22 4.44
N PRO A 84 -15.49 -0.07 4.62
CA PRO A 84 -14.54 0.04 3.53
C PRO A 84 -14.92 -0.85 2.34
N GLU A 85 -14.56 -0.41 1.13
CA GLU A 85 -14.88 -1.10 -0.12
C GLU A 85 -14.02 -2.33 -0.34
N VAL A 86 -14.57 -3.34 -0.99
CA VAL A 86 -13.84 -4.47 -1.56
C VAL A 86 -13.95 -4.42 -3.06
N VAL A 87 -12.82 -4.28 -3.73
CA VAL A 87 -12.72 -4.34 -5.19
C VAL A 87 -12.57 -5.79 -5.62
N MET A 88 -13.46 -6.25 -6.49
CA MET A 88 -13.43 -7.59 -7.06
C MET A 88 -13.09 -7.52 -8.54
N THR A 89 -12.23 -8.42 -9.00
CA THR A 89 -11.87 -8.55 -10.41
C THR A 89 -11.79 -10.02 -10.82
N TYR A 90 -12.06 -10.29 -12.08
CA TYR A 90 -11.97 -11.61 -12.68
C TYR A 90 -11.17 -11.56 -13.98
N SER A 91 -10.42 -12.62 -14.23
CA SER A 91 -9.73 -12.86 -15.50
C SER A 91 -9.78 -14.32 -15.87
N ALA A 92 -10.04 -14.64 -17.14
CA ALA A 92 -9.85 -15.96 -17.73
C ALA A 92 -8.48 -16.11 -18.41
N ALA A 93 -7.66 -15.06 -18.40
CA ALA A 93 -6.35 -14.97 -19.04
C ALA A 93 -5.22 -14.78 -18.00
N GLY A 94 -5.33 -15.47 -16.87
CA GLY A 94 -4.29 -15.55 -15.87
C GLY A 94 -4.15 -14.31 -14.96
N LEU A 95 -3.12 -14.36 -14.11
CA LEU A 95 -2.79 -13.35 -13.10
C LEU A 95 -2.40 -12.00 -13.75
N GLY A 96 -1.70 -12.03 -14.88
CA GLY A 96 -1.27 -10.82 -15.56
C GLY A 96 -2.44 -9.97 -16.05
N ALA A 97 -3.49 -10.60 -16.60
CA ALA A 97 -4.69 -9.86 -17.00
C ALA A 97 -5.46 -9.33 -15.80
N MET A 98 -5.61 -10.10 -14.73
CA MET A 98 -6.20 -9.64 -13.47
C MET A 98 -5.45 -8.43 -12.91
N THR A 99 -4.12 -8.46 -12.92
CA THR A 99 -3.28 -7.34 -12.47
C THR A 99 -3.50 -6.10 -13.33
N ARG A 100 -3.59 -6.25 -14.66
CA ARG A 100 -3.88 -5.12 -15.56
C ARG A 100 -5.25 -4.49 -15.29
N ASN A 101 -6.28 -5.30 -15.02
CA ASN A 101 -7.61 -4.79 -14.64
C ASN A 101 -7.52 -3.89 -13.38
N LEU A 102 -6.76 -4.32 -12.37
CA LEU A 102 -6.54 -3.52 -11.16
C LEU A 102 -5.73 -2.25 -11.44
N HIS A 103 -4.71 -2.31 -12.33
CA HIS A 103 -3.95 -1.14 -12.73
C HIS A 103 -4.82 -0.11 -13.44
N ASP A 104 -5.73 -0.54 -14.30
CA ASP A 104 -6.65 0.37 -14.99
C ASP A 104 -7.62 1.00 -13.99
N LEU A 105 -8.19 0.22 -13.08
CA LEU A 105 -8.99 0.75 -11.97
C LEU A 105 -8.23 1.81 -11.18
N TYR A 106 -6.98 1.54 -10.81
CA TYR A 106 -6.18 2.49 -10.02
C TYR A 106 -5.89 3.76 -10.81
N ARG A 107 -5.57 3.67 -12.09
CA ARG A 107 -5.34 4.82 -12.96
C ARG A 107 -6.59 5.66 -13.12
N GLU A 108 -7.73 5.03 -13.37
CA GLU A 108 -8.96 5.74 -13.72
C GLU A 108 -9.68 6.31 -12.49
N HIS A 109 -9.72 5.56 -11.39
CA HIS A 109 -10.61 5.84 -10.26
C HIS A 109 -9.89 6.14 -8.95
N LEU A 110 -8.67 5.66 -8.72
CA LEU A 110 -7.98 5.81 -7.43
C LEU A 110 -6.97 6.97 -7.44
N ILE A 111 -6.13 7.08 -8.48
CA ILE A 111 -5.07 8.09 -8.53
C ILE A 111 -5.67 9.48 -8.73
N ARG A 112 -5.43 10.36 -7.75
CA ARG A 112 -5.83 11.78 -7.78
C ARG A 112 -4.65 12.73 -7.95
N SER A 113 -3.44 12.19 -8.06
CA SER A 113 -2.21 12.94 -8.22
C SER A 113 -2.17 13.68 -9.59
N PRO A 114 -1.52 14.86 -9.68
CA PRO A 114 -1.24 15.51 -10.96
C PRO A 114 -0.37 14.66 -11.89
N TYR A 115 0.30 13.63 -11.35
CA TYR A 115 1.08 12.65 -12.11
C TYR A 115 0.26 11.47 -12.64
N LYS A 116 -1.06 11.51 -12.56
CA LYS A 116 -1.92 10.50 -13.18
C LYS A 116 -1.61 10.36 -14.69
N ASP A 117 -1.53 11.48 -15.38
CA ASP A 117 -1.34 11.55 -16.83
C ASP A 117 0.00 12.16 -17.25
N LYS A 118 0.92 12.35 -16.32
CA LYS A 118 2.25 12.90 -16.56
C LYS A 118 3.34 11.92 -16.17
N LYS A 119 4.46 12.02 -16.86
CA LYS A 119 5.68 11.31 -16.42
C LYS A 119 6.09 11.79 -15.04
N ARG A 120 6.46 10.85 -14.19
CA ARG A 120 7.10 11.16 -12.91
C ARG A 120 8.54 11.57 -13.15
N PRO A 121 9.10 12.48 -12.33
CA PRO A 121 10.50 12.85 -12.43
C PRO A 121 11.40 11.64 -12.16
N ILE A 122 12.54 11.60 -12.83
CA ILE A 122 13.60 10.64 -12.56
C ILE A 122 14.21 11.01 -11.22
N LEU A 123 14.16 10.10 -10.25
CA LEU A 123 14.45 10.37 -8.87
C LEU A 123 15.73 9.66 -8.41
N ILE A 124 16.51 10.32 -7.57
CA ILE A 124 17.55 9.72 -6.74
C ILE A 124 17.25 9.97 -5.26
N ASN A 125 17.52 8.97 -4.43
CA ASN A 125 17.43 9.05 -2.98
C ASN A 125 18.87 9.07 -2.40
N ASN A 126 19.12 9.84 -1.36
CA ASN A 126 20.46 9.97 -0.77
C ASN A 126 20.83 8.80 0.16
N TRP A 127 19.88 7.99 0.62
CA TRP A 127 20.08 7.07 1.73
C TRP A 127 21.28 6.15 1.54
N GLU A 128 21.32 5.39 0.46
CA GLU A 128 22.42 4.44 0.19
C GLU A 128 23.80 5.10 0.00
N ALA A 129 23.83 6.40 -0.31
CA ALA A 129 25.08 7.14 -0.47
C ALA A 129 25.61 7.72 0.84
N THR A 130 24.75 8.00 1.81
CA THR A 130 25.13 8.81 2.98
C THR A 130 24.64 8.27 4.31
N TYR A 131 23.57 7.46 4.32
CA TYR A 131 22.81 7.14 5.54
C TYR A 131 22.53 8.42 6.35
N PHE A 132 22.83 8.44 7.64
CA PHE A 132 22.67 9.61 8.51
C PHE A 132 23.81 10.64 8.39
N ASP A 133 24.92 10.32 7.71
CA ASP A 133 26.07 11.22 7.55
C ASP A 133 25.91 12.14 6.34
N PHE A 134 24.97 13.07 6.44
CA PHE A 134 24.78 14.10 5.41
C PHE A 134 24.56 15.49 6.02
N ASN A 135 24.82 16.49 5.21
CA ASN A 135 24.55 17.90 5.43
C ASN A 135 24.13 18.55 4.10
N THR A 136 23.79 19.81 4.15
CA THR A 136 23.35 20.57 2.97
C THR A 136 24.36 20.50 1.82
N ASP A 137 25.66 20.66 2.11
CA ASP A 137 26.69 20.67 1.08
C ASP A 137 26.81 19.32 0.37
N LYS A 138 26.85 18.22 1.13
CA LYS A 138 26.84 16.86 0.55
C LYS A 138 25.62 16.60 -0.34
N LEU A 139 24.43 17.01 0.11
CA LEU A 139 23.20 16.85 -0.67
C LEU A 139 23.21 17.70 -1.94
N LEU A 140 23.73 18.94 -1.87
CA LEU A 140 23.86 19.80 -3.03
C LEU A 140 24.87 19.23 -4.04
N ASP A 141 25.96 18.63 -3.58
CA ASP A 141 26.95 17.98 -4.45
C ASP A 141 26.32 16.77 -5.17
N ILE A 142 25.60 15.91 -4.43
CA ILE A 142 24.83 14.81 -5.03
C ILE A 142 23.84 15.34 -6.07
N ALA A 143 23.09 16.39 -5.74
CA ALA A 143 22.10 16.98 -6.65
C ALA A 143 22.75 17.54 -7.93
N ARG A 144 23.91 18.20 -7.82
CA ARG A 144 24.65 18.76 -8.98
C ARG A 144 25.14 17.65 -9.91
N GLU A 145 25.72 16.58 -9.37
CA GLU A 145 26.15 15.44 -10.17
C GLU A 145 24.97 14.67 -10.78
N ALA A 146 23.94 14.43 -10.00
CA ALA A 146 22.70 13.79 -10.45
C ALA A 146 22.07 14.56 -11.63
N LYS A 147 22.03 15.89 -11.56
CA LYS A 147 21.53 16.75 -12.64
C LYS A 147 22.31 16.58 -13.95
N LYS A 148 23.62 16.40 -13.90
CA LYS A 148 24.43 16.12 -15.09
C LYS A 148 24.07 14.80 -15.76
N CYS A 149 23.56 13.84 -14.98
CA CYS A 149 23.08 12.54 -15.44
C CYS A 149 21.59 12.54 -15.87
N GLY A 150 20.93 13.70 -15.87
CA GLY A 150 19.52 13.82 -16.25
C GLY A 150 18.53 13.45 -15.16
N ILE A 151 18.96 13.35 -13.91
CA ILE A 151 18.07 13.14 -12.76
C ILE A 151 17.37 14.46 -12.44
N GLU A 152 16.07 14.39 -12.17
CA GLU A 152 15.18 15.54 -12.07
C GLU A 152 14.74 15.85 -10.63
N MET A 153 14.89 14.89 -9.71
CA MET A 153 14.47 15.00 -8.32
C MET A 153 15.49 14.34 -7.38
N LEU A 154 15.86 15.03 -6.31
CA LEU A 154 16.56 14.45 -5.16
C LEU A 154 15.55 14.30 -4.02
N VAL A 155 15.47 13.12 -3.45
CA VAL A 155 14.70 12.84 -2.23
C VAL A 155 15.65 12.68 -1.06
N MET A 156 15.49 13.53 -0.06
CA MET A 156 16.13 13.38 1.23
C MET A 156 15.36 12.36 2.05
N ASP A 157 16.02 11.26 2.41
CA ASP A 157 15.45 10.17 3.20
C ASP A 157 15.49 10.46 4.70
N ASP A 158 15.60 9.46 5.53
CA ASP A 158 15.63 9.58 6.99
C ASP A 158 16.73 10.54 7.49
N GLY A 159 16.55 11.14 8.67
CA GLY A 159 17.49 12.08 9.24
C GLY A 159 17.17 13.56 9.00
N TRP A 160 16.08 13.89 8.29
CA TRP A 160 15.71 15.28 7.97
C TRP A 160 15.03 16.03 9.12
N PHE A 161 14.57 15.35 10.16
CA PHE A 161 13.77 15.92 11.25
C PHE A 161 14.43 15.77 12.62
N GLY A 162 14.31 16.78 13.48
CA GLY A 162 14.79 16.76 14.86
C GLY A 162 16.30 16.46 14.96
N LYS A 163 16.66 15.64 15.93
CA LYS A 163 18.01 15.10 16.11
C LYS A 163 18.06 13.62 15.68
N ARG A 164 17.60 13.35 14.47
CA ARG A 164 17.51 12.03 13.88
C ARG A 164 18.84 11.65 13.21
N ASN A 165 19.76 11.07 13.97
CA ASN A 165 21.09 10.64 13.51
C ASN A 165 21.36 9.15 13.72
N SER A 166 20.35 8.38 14.08
CA SER A 166 20.36 6.92 14.20
C SER A 166 18.95 6.37 14.19
N ASP A 167 18.81 5.06 13.94
CA ASP A 167 17.51 4.38 13.79
C ASP A 167 16.63 4.45 15.04
N ASN A 168 17.21 4.57 16.21
CA ASN A 168 16.53 4.48 17.49
C ASN A 168 16.34 5.82 18.21
N CYS A 169 16.60 6.95 17.53
CA CYS A 169 16.39 8.28 18.10
C CYS A 169 15.36 9.09 17.34
N SER A 170 14.72 10.06 17.99
CA SER A 170 13.72 11.00 17.45
C SER A 170 12.50 10.35 16.79
N LEU A 171 12.20 9.07 17.05
CA LEU A 171 10.97 8.43 16.61
C LEU A 171 9.77 9.09 17.28
N GLY A 172 8.75 9.48 16.50
CA GLY A 172 7.59 10.21 16.99
C GLY A 172 7.88 11.67 17.36
N CYS A 173 9.02 12.22 16.94
CA CYS A 173 9.40 13.61 17.18
C CYS A 173 8.44 14.57 16.45
N LEU A 174 7.93 15.57 17.17
CA LEU A 174 7.08 16.63 16.61
C LEU A 174 7.89 17.90 16.28
N LEU A 175 9.20 17.89 16.48
CA LEU A 175 10.09 18.99 16.12
C LEU A 175 10.54 18.83 14.66
N TYR A 176 10.13 19.75 13.82
CA TYR A 176 10.50 19.81 12.42
C TYR A 176 11.59 20.87 12.20
N THR A 177 12.65 20.48 11.52
CA THR A 177 13.74 21.42 11.12
C THR A 177 13.52 21.99 9.73
N SER A 178 12.56 21.43 8.99
CA SER A 178 12.14 21.89 7.67
C SER A 178 10.61 21.90 7.58
N PRO A 179 10.01 22.83 6.84
CA PRO A 179 8.57 22.86 6.61
C PRO A 179 8.11 21.52 5.97
N SER A 180 7.11 20.91 6.56
CA SER A 180 6.46 19.77 5.92
C SER A 180 5.43 20.24 4.90
N PRO A 181 5.01 19.40 3.93
CA PRO A 181 3.92 19.77 3.05
C PRO A 181 2.59 20.09 3.76
N ARG A 182 2.44 19.69 5.01
CA ARG A 182 1.27 20.05 5.84
C ARG A 182 1.36 21.49 6.34
N ASP A 183 2.56 21.96 6.66
CA ASP A 183 2.79 23.31 7.17
C ASP A 183 2.65 24.38 6.08
N ALA A 184 2.73 23.97 4.80
CA ALA A 184 2.58 24.87 3.65
C ALA A 184 1.13 25.31 3.38
N HIS A 185 0.16 24.79 4.11
CA HIS A 185 -1.27 25.09 3.96
C HIS A 185 -1.86 25.88 5.15
N GLU A 186 -1.08 26.18 6.16
CA GLU A 186 -1.41 27.07 7.26
C GLU A 186 -0.75 28.45 7.05
#